data_a8db4a5f88785c4a26a2fe78a049b310
#
_entry.id   a8db4a5f88785c4a26a2fe78a049b310
#
_cell.length_a   1.000
_cell.length_b   1.000
_cell.length_c   1.000
_cell.angle_alpha   90.00
_cell.angle_beta   90.00
_cell.angle_gamma   90.00
#
_symmetry.space_group_name_H-M   'P 1'
#
loop_
_entity.id
_entity.type
_entity.pdbx_description
1 polymer ?
#
loop_
_entity_poly.entity_id
_entity_poly.type
_entity_poly.pdbx_seq_one_letter_code
_entity_poly.pdbx_strand_id
1 'polypeptide(L)'
;MSAAARLLRLTQPTISAHIASLEREYEIELFLRRGRRVELTEVGRSLLEITRRLFEAEGEAQSLLLEAKGQVDGKLRLCAVGPFNLTPMLAAFRKRLPRIRLSASFGDSRQIVERILDYQADVGVLVRAVDDPRILSLPYRRQRLIVFAHVDHPLARRGSVKLSDLEGMEFVVRETGSTTRQVFEQGLQAAGVRVRVAMEIGSRESVREAVAQGLGLGVVSEPAYIPDPRLAPLPILGADLATHSHVICLRERQRSRLVAQFLSIVEELRAGMIAG
;
A
#
# COMPACT_ATOMS: atom_id res chain seq x y z
N MET A 1 -18.40 20.01 3.43
CA MET A 1 -18.45 21.30 4.15
C MET A 1 -18.40 21.12 5.67
N SER A 2 -19.32 20.39 6.31
CA SER A 2 -19.35 20.23 7.80
C SER A 2 -18.09 19.60 8.40
N ALA A 3 -17.41 18.68 7.70
CA ALA A 3 -16.14 18.11 8.15
C ALA A 3 -15.01 19.17 8.13
N ALA A 4 -14.94 19.98 7.09
CA ALA A 4 -13.97 21.08 6.98
C ALA A 4 -14.19 22.14 8.08
N ALA A 5 -15.45 22.49 8.33
CA ALA A 5 -15.82 23.45 9.38
C ALA A 5 -15.30 22.99 10.76
N ARG A 6 -15.52 21.73 11.12
CA ARG A 6 -15.01 21.14 12.37
C ARG A 6 -13.49 21.17 12.44
N LEU A 7 -12.82 20.80 11.34
CA LEU A 7 -11.35 20.76 11.27
C LEU A 7 -10.73 22.15 11.48
N LEU A 8 -11.32 23.17 10.85
CA LEU A 8 -10.86 24.55 10.89
C LEU A 8 -11.39 25.36 12.09
N ARG A 9 -12.19 24.72 12.95
CA ARG A 9 -12.88 25.39 14.10
C ARG A 9 -13.74 26.59 13.66
N LEU A 10 -14.36 26.47 12.49
CA LEU A 10 -15.28 27.46 11.92
C LEU A 10 -16.68 26.89 11.84
N THR A 11 -17.67 27.77 11.55
CA THR A 11 -19.03 27.31 11.27
C THR A 11 -19.17 26.87 9.81
N GLN A 12 -20.11 25.98 9.51
CA GLN A 12 -20.36 25.55 8.12
C GLN A 12 -20.82 26.71 7.22
N PRO A 13 -21.68 27.66 7.70
CA PRO A 13 -21.99 28.86 6.93
C PRO A 13 -20.75 29.70 6.57
N THR A 14 -19.79 29.85 7.48
CA THR A 14 -18.54 30.59 7.23
C THR A 14 -17.73 29.94 6.09
N ILE A 15 -17.56 28.61 6.12
CA ILE A 15 -16.88 27.90 5.05
C ILE A 15 -17.60 28.07 3.71
N SER A 16 -18.94 27.98 3.72
CA SER A 16 -19.73 28.17 2.49
C SER A 16 -19.63 29.59 1.97
N ALA A 17 -19.59 30.60 2.85
CA ALA A 17 -19.42 32.00 2.47
C ALA A 17 -18.04 32.27 1.84
N HIS A 18 -16.97 31.73 2.40
CA HIS A 18 -15.62 31.86 1.83
C HIS A 18 -15.51 31.23 0.43
N ILE A 19 -16.09 30.05 0.23
CA ILE A 19 -16.11 29.40 -1.07
C ILE A 19 -16.93 30.22 -2.06
N ALA A 20 -18.14 30.65 -1.69
CA ALA A 20 -18.97 31.45 -2.56
C ALA A 20 -18.36 32.83 -2.89
N SER A 21 -17.52 33.39 -1.99
CA SER A 21 -16.76 34.62 -2.25
C SER A 21 -15.70 34.38 -3.32
N LEU A 22 -14.96 33.27 -3.20
CA LEU A 22 -13.94 32.90 -4.17
C LEU A 22 -14.55 32.61 -5.55
N GLU A 23 -15.65 31.84 -5.60
CA GLU A 23 -16.37 31.53 -6.84
C GLU A 23 -16.88 32.81 -7.53
N ARG A 24 -17.37 33.79 -6.77
CA ARG A 24 -17.83 35.08 -7.31
C ARG A 24 -16.70 35.99 -7.79
N GLU A 25 -15.59 36.03 -7.04
CA GLU A 25 -14.41 36.86 -7.37
C GLU A 25 -13.82 36.49 -8.74
N TYR A 26 -13.80 35.19 -9.04
CA TYR A 26 -13.23 34.68 -10.29
C TYR A 26 -14.28 34.27 -11.33
N GLU A 27 -15.56 34.45 -11.05
CA GLU A 27 -16.68 34.07 -11.92
C GLU A 27 -16.65 32.61 -12.36
N ILE A 28 -16.29 31.69 -11.42
CA ILE A 28 -16.20 30.27 -11.67
C ILE A 28 -16.99 29.46 -10.64
N GLU A 29 -17.35 28.23 -10.99
CA GLU A 29 -17.88 27.25 -10.06
C GLU A 29 -16.78 26.23 -9.70
N LEU A 30 -16.51 26.07 -8.41
CA LEU A 30 -15.58 25.07 -7.89
C LEU A 30 -16.29 23.79 -7.45
N PHE A 31 -17.58 23.92 -7.09
CA PHE A 31 -18.39 22.81 -6.59
C PHE A 31 -19.72 22.69 -7.34
N LEU A 32 -20.04 21.45 -7.73
CA LEU A 32 -21.35 21.07 -8.25
C LEU A 32 -22.21 20.48 -7.14
N ARG A 33 -23.46 20.93 -7.02
CA ARG A 33 -24.45 20.33 -6.11
C ARG A 33 -25.31 19.33 -6.90
N ARG A 34 -25.14 18.03 -6.60
CA ARG A 34 -26.01 16.97 -7.12
C ARG A 34 -26.86 16.42 -5.96
N GLY A 35 -28.02 17.04 -5.75
CA GLY A 35 -28.90 16.70 -4.63
C GLY A 35 -28.24 16.95 -3.28
N ARG A 36 -28.03 15.90 -2.46
CA ARG A 36 -27.35 15.99 -1.16
C ARG A 36 -25.82 15.85 -1.23
N ARG A 37 -25.26 15.60 -2.42
CA ARG A 37 -23.81 15.45 -2.63
C ARG A 37 -23.21 16.71 -3.21
N VAL A 38 -21.98 16.97 -2.81
CA VAL A 38 -21.16 18.07 -3.34
C VAL A 38 -19.97 17.42 -4.04
N GLU A 39 -19.80 17.71 -5.31
CA GLU A 39 -18.72 17.21 -6.15
C GLU A 39 -17.89 18.38 -6.65
N LEU A 40 -16.62 18.17 -6.96
CA LEU A 40 -15.77 19.20 -7.56
C LEU A 40 -16.04 19.32 -9.06
N THR A 41 -16.02 20.54 -9.57
CA THR A 41 -15.92 20.83 -11.01
C THR A 41 -14.53 20.41 -11.51
N GLU A 42 -14.28 20.52 -12.82
CA GLU A 42 -12.94 20.31 -13.39
C GLU A 42 -11.95 21.36 -12.87
N VAL A 43 -12.37 22.63 -12.85
CA VAL A 43 -11.59 23.73 -12.25
C VAL A 43 -11.38 23.52 -10.77
N GLY A 44 -12.39 23.05 -10.02
CA GLY A 44 -12.29 22.72 -8.61
C GLY A 44 -11.28 21.60 -8.33
N ARG A 45 -11.20 20.56 -9.19
CA ARG A 45 -10.19 19.51 -9.09
C ARG A 45 -8.79 20.06 -9.36
N SER A 46 -8.62 20.85 -10.40
CA SER A 46 -7.32 21.46 -10.72
C SER A 46 -6.84 22.41 -9.62
N LEU A 47 -7.75 23.23 -9.07
CA LEU A 47 -7.41 24.11 -7.94
C LEU A 47 -7.05 23.31 -6.68
N LEU A 48 -7.74 22.20 -6.41
CA LEU A 48 -7.42 21.34 -5.29
C LEU A 48 -5.99 20.75 -5.40
N GLU A 49 -5.56 20.35 -6.60
CA GLU A 49 -4.19 19.86 -6.82
C GLU A 49 -3.15 20.97 -6.58
N ILE A 50 -3.43 22.19 -7.03
CA ILE A 50 -2.54 23.33 -6.82
C ILE A 50 -2.48 23.73 -5.34
N THR A 51 -3.62 23.85 -4.67
CA THR A 51 -3.67 24.24 -3.25
C THR A 51 -3.05 23.19 -2.34
N ARG A 52 -3.15 21.92 -2.66
CA ARG A 52 -2.44 20.84 -1.95
C ARG A 52 -0.93 21.06 -1.99
N ARG A 53 -0.35 21.35 -3.16
CA ARG A 53 1.09 21.65 -3.30
C ARG A 53 1.50 22.90 -2.52
N LEU A 54 0.65 23.94 -2.52
CA LEU A 54 0.88 25.17 -1.78
C LEU A 54 1.01 24.90 -0.26
N PHE A 55 0.02 24.23 0.33
CA PHE A 55 0.04 23.92 1.76
C PHE A 55 1.14 22.93 2.16
N GLU A 56 1.58 22.10 1.25
CA GLU A 56 2.74 21.23 1.50
C GLU A 56 4.04 21.99 1.50
N ALA A 57 4.25 22.91 0.56
CA ALA A 57 5.41 23.78 0.54
C ALA A 57 5.46 24.65 1.80
N GLU A 58 4.32 25.12 2.29
CA GLU A 58 4.22 25.80 3.59
C GLU A 58 4.67 24.90 4.75
N GLY A 59 4.18 23.66 4.79
CA GLY A 59 4.58 22.68 5.81
C GLY A 59 6.08 22.35 5.76
N GLU A 60 6.67 22.25 4.56
CA GLU A 60 8.11 22.04 4.39
C GLU A 60 8.91 23.24 4.90
N ALA A 61 8.48 24.47 4.59
CA ALA A 61 9.11 25.68 5.09
C ALA A 61 9.04 25.77 6.61
N GLN A 62 7.90 25.47 7.22
CA GLN A 62 7.75 25.42 8.68
C GLN A 62 8.68 24.37 9.30
N SER A 63 8.76 23.17 8.71
CA SER A 63 9.64 22.10 9.17
C SER A 63 11.12 22.50 9.11
N LEU A 64 11.54 23.18 8.04
CA LEU A 64 12.88 23.71 7.89
C LEU A 64 13.22 24.74 8.99
N LEU A 65 12.30 25.65 9.29
CA LEU A 65 12.49 26.68 10.33
C LEU A 65 12.56 26.06 11.74
N LEU A 66 11.75 25.06 12.02
CA LEU A 66 11.79 24.32 13.29
C LEU A 66 13.11 23.56 13.45
N GLU A 67 13.62 22.99 12.36
CA GLU A 67 14.93 22.32 12.36
C GLU A 67 16.08 23.29 12.64
N ALA A 68 16.07 24.45 12.02
CA ALA A 68 17.07 25.50 12.27
C ALA A 68 17.11 25.93 13.74
N LYS A 69 16.00 25.77 14.46
CA LYS A 69 15.90 25.94 15.92
C LYS A 69 16.33 24.70 16.73
N GLY A 70 16.85 23.64 16.09
CA GLY A 70 17.17 22.37 16.76
C GLY A 70 15.95 21.54 17.15
N GLN A 71 14.74 21.96 16.77
CA GLN A 71 13.50 21.25 16.97
C GLN A 71 13.24 20.38 15.74
N VAL A 72 13.79 19.16 15.74
CA VAL A 72 13.49 18.18 14.69
C VAL A 72 12.09 17.64 14.96
N ASP A 73 11.09 18.32 14.47
CA ASP A 73 9.72 17.84 14.46
C ASP A 73 9.28 17.55 13.01
N GLY A 74 8.53 16.50 12.81
CA GLY A 74 8.02 16.13 11.51
C GLY A 74 7.18 14.86 11.61
N LYS A 75 6.33 14.67 10.62
CA LYS A 75 5.51 13.47 10.50
C LYS A 75 5.67 12.90 9.10
N LEU A 76 6.00 11.62 8.99
CA LEU A 76 5.98 10.88 7.75
C LEU A 76 4.79 9.93 7.75
N ARG A 77 3.91 10.07 6.77
CA ARG A 77 2.71 9.26 6.60
C ARG A 77 2.97 8.17 5.56
N LEU A 78 2.83 6.93 5.98
CA LEU A 78 3.07 5.79 5.11
C LEU A 78 1.79 4.98 4.92
N CYS A 79 1.68 4.33 3.77
CA CYS A 79 0.63 3.37 3.53
C CYS A 79 1.18 2.13 2.81
N ALA A 80 0.62 0.94 3.09
CA ALA A 80 1.13 -0.29 2.49
C ALA A 80 0.02 -1.34 2.34
N VAL A 81 0.22 -2.28 1.42
CA VAL A 81 -0.66 -3.45 1.26
C VAL A 81 -0.45 -4.51 2.36
N GLY A 82 0.59 -4.35 3.17
CA GLY A 82 0.88 -5.24 4.30
C GLY A 82 2.14 -4.84 5.06
N PRO A 83 2.35 -5.38 6.26
CA PRO A 83 3.41 -4.95 7.16
C PRO A 83 4.82 -5.43 6.74
N PHE A 84 4.93 -6.57 6.07
CA PHE A 84 6.19 -7.30 5.92
C PHE A 84 7.30 -6.54 5.18
N ASN A 85 6.95 -5.73 4.18
CA ASN A 85 7.91 -4.88 3.49
C ASN A 85 8.10 -3.53 4.19
N LEU A 86 7.03 -2.98 4.78
CA LEU A 86 7.07 -1.65 5.39
C LEU A 86 7.80 -1.65 6.75
N THR A 87 7.57 -2.64 7.61
CA THR A 87 8.10 -2.64 8.98
C THR A 87 9.63 -2.59 9.06
N PRO A 88 10.41 -3.33 8.23
CA PRO A 88 11.86 -3.17 8.19
C PRO A 88 12.31 -1.76 7.80
N MET A 89 11.61 -1.14 6.85
CA MET A 89 11.88 0.24 6.43
C MET A 89 11.60 1.23 7.56
N LEU A 90 10.48 1.05 8.29
CA LEU A 90 10.15 1.87 9.47
C LEU A 90 11.20 1.74 10.57
N ALA A 91 11.67 0.53 10.84
CA ALA A 91 12.70 0.27 11.85
C ALA A 91 14.02 0.99 11.49
N ALA A 92 14.47 0.86 10.24
CA ALA A 92 15.67 1.53 9.76
C ALA A 92 15.52 3.07 9.78
N PHE A 93 14.37 3.58 9.32
CA PHE A 93 14.09 5.02 9.35
C PHE A 93 14.07 5.57 10.79
N ARG A 94 13.40 4.86 11.72
CA ARG A 94 13.34 5.28 13.12
C ARG A 94 14.71 5.27 13.80
N LYS A 95 15.57 4.33 13.45
CA LYS A 95 16.96 4.30 13.94
C LYS A 95 17.75 5.52 13.50
N ARG A 96 17.56 5.97 12.25
CA ARG A 96 18.26 7.14 11.69
C ARG A 96 17.66 8.48 12.15
N LEU A 97 16.32 8.55 12.26
CA LEU A 97 15.55 9.75 12.57
C LEU A 97 14.56 9.51 13.73
N PRO A 98 15.05 9.32 14.98
CA PRO A 98 14.23 8.86 16.10
C PRO A 98 13.16 9.85 16.55
N ARG A 99 13.32 11.15 16.22
CA ARG A 99 12.37 12.22 16.62
C ARG A 99 11.21 12.39 15.65
N ILE A 100 11.29 11.82 14.44
CA ILE A 100 10.22 11.92 13.43
C ILE A 100 9.06 11.01 13.82
N ARG A 101 7.85 11.55 13.82
CA ARG A 101 6.63 10.77 14.02
C ARG A 101 6.29 9.99 12.76
N LEU A 102 6.14 8.68 12.89
CA LEU A 102 5.71 7.81 11.82
C LEU A 102 4.24 7.44 12.01
N SER A 103 3.46 7.48 10.94
CA SER A 103 2.13 6.88 10.92
C SER A 103 2.02 5.94 9.73
N ALA A 104 1.55 4.72 9.97
CA ALA A 104 1.37 3.71 8.94
C ALA A 104 -0.11 3.32 8.86
N SER A 105 -0.61 3.16 7.65
CA SER A 105 -1.95 2.66 7.38
C SER A 105 -1.89 1.55 6.32
N PHE A 106 -2.87 0.65 6.35
CA PHE A 106 -2.91 -0.48 5.43
C PHE A 106 -4.17 -0.45 4.57
N GLY A 107 -4.10 -1.05 3.38
CA GLY A 107 -5.19 -1.13 2.44
C GLY A 107 -4.80 -1.97 1.21
N ASP A 108 -5.68 -2.08 0.24
CA ASP A 108 -5.37 -2.71 -1.04
C ASP A 108 -4.51 -1.79 -1.95
N SER A 109 -3.99 -2.34 -3.05
CA SER A 109 -3.10 -1.60 -3.95
C SER A 109 -3.76 -0.36 -4.57
N ARG A 110 -5.08 -0.36 -4.79
CA ARG A 110 -5.81 0.78 -5.34
C ARG A 110 -5.91 1.89 -4.30
N GLN A 111 -6.30 1.56 -3.08
CA GLN A 111 -6.37 2.51 -1.96
C GLN A 111 -5.01 3.15 -1.65
N ILE A 112 -3.90 2.37 -1.77
CA ILE A 112 -2.56 2.93 -1.58
C ILE A 112 -2.25 3.99 -2.63
N VAL A 113 -2.52 3.71 -3.92
CA VAL A 113 -2.32 4.67 -5.00
C VAL A 113 -3.19 5.92 -4.81
N GLU A 114 -4.48 5.75 -4.51
CA GLU A 114 -5.41 6.85 -4.24
C GLU A 114 -4.91 7.74 -3.09
N ARG A 115 -4.44 7.15 -1.98
CA ARG A 115 -3.91 7.91 -0.84
C ARG A 115 -2.65 8.72 -1.17
N ILE A 116 -1.78 8.20 -2.05
CA ILE A 116 -0.61 8.94 -2.52
C ILE A 116 -1.04 10.10 -3.41
N LEU A 117 -1.92 9.86 -4.40
CA LEU A 117 -2.42 10.88 -5.30
C LEU A 117 -3.24 11.96 -4.59
N ASP A 118 -3.95 11.59 -3.53
CA ASP A 118 -4.74 12.48 -2.68
C ASP A 118 -3.93 13.15 -1.56
N TYR A 119 -2.60 12.99 -1.53
CA TYR A 119 -1.72 13.56 -0.51
C TYR A 119 -2.07 13.14 0.93
N GLN A 120 -2.77 12.02 1.08
CA GLN A 120 -3.09 11.46 2.39
C GLN A 120 -1.94 10.63 2.98
N ALA A 121 -1.01 10.18 2.12
CA ALA A 121 0.24 9.53 2.50
C ALA A 121 1.40 10.09 1.69
N ASP A 122 2.59 10.04 2.27
CA ASP A 122 3.83 10.57 1.68
C ASP A 122 4.57 9.48 0.90
N VAL A 123 4.53 8.25 1.40
CA VAL A 123 5.15 7.07 0.79
C VAL A 123 4.19 5.89 0.85
N GLY A 124 4.11 5.14 -0.24
CA GLY A 124 3.35 3.91 -0.37
C GLY A 124 4.24 2.69 -0.61
N VAL A 125 3.85 1.52 -0.09
CA VAL A 125 4.53 0.25 -0.37
C VAL A 125 3.50 -0.77 -0.86
N LEU A 126 3.68 -1.23 -2.09
CA LEU A 126 2.76 -2.17 -2.74
C LEU A 126 3.52 -3.25 -3.53
N VAL A 127 2.81 -4.24 -4.06
CA VAL A 127 3.40 -5.45 -4.66
C VAL A 127 3.31 -5.48 -6.20
N ARG A 128 3.23 -4.31 -6.81
CA ARG A 128 3.28 -4.12 -8.27
C ARG A 128 3.82 -2.74 -8.60
N ALA A 129 4.30 -2.53 -9.82
CA ALA A 129 4.58 -1.20 -10.34
C ALA A 129 3.29 -0.38 -10.51
N VAL A 130 3.42 0.94 -10.45
CA VAL A 130 2.35 1.89 -10.77
C VAL A 130 2.77 2.65 -12.01
N ASP A 131 1.93 2.60 -13.03
CA ASP A 131 2.09 3.34 -14.28
C ASP A 131 1.19 4.59 -14.24
N ASP A 132 1.67 5.60 -13.52
CA ASP A 132 1.07 6.94 -13.46
C ASP A 132 2.22 7.95 -13.49
N PRO A 133 2.22 8.92 -14.44
CA PRO A 133 3.33 9.87 -14.61
C PRO A 133 3.58 10.74 -13.38
N ARG A 134 2.61 10.91 -12.52
CA ARG A 134 2.73 11.67 -11.25
C ARG A 134 3.44 10.87 -10.16
N ILE A 135 3.52 9.55 -10.30
CA ILE A 135 4.08 8.65 -9.28
C ILE A 135 5.50 8.25 -9.67
N LEU A 136 6.41 8.35 -8.72
CA LEU A 136 7.68 7.65 -8.74
C LEU A 136 7.46 6.24 -8.17
N SER A 137 7.76 5.22 -8.96
CA SER A 137 7.63 3.81 -8.56
C SER A 137 8.99 3.13 -8.58
N LEU A 138 9.58 2.89 -7.41
CA LEU A 138 10.90 2.29 -7.23
C LEU A 138 10.77 0.81 -6.92
N PRO A 139 11.38 -0.10 -7.71
CA PRO A 139 11.39 -1.53 -7.40
C PRO A 139 12.21 -1.78 -6.13
N TYR A 140 11.63 -2.55 -5.21
CA TYR A 140 12.28 -2.86 -3.93
C TYR A 140 12.73 -4.31 -3.85
N ARG A 141 11.80 -5.26 -3.97
CA ARG A 141 12.08 -6.67 -3.74
C ARG A 141 11.21 -7.59 -4.60
N ARG A 142 11.84 -8.60 -5.20
CA ARG A 142 11.14 -9.73 -5.78
C ARG A 142 10.76 -10.72 -4.68
N GLN A 143 9.54 -11.26 -4.70
CA GLN A 143 9.00 -12.12 -3.66
C GLN A 143 8.35 -13.35 -4.31
N ARG A 144 8.97 -14.50 -4.17
CA ARG A 144 8.41 -15.78 -4.65
C ARG A 144 7.11 -16.06 -3.93
N LEU A 145 6.19 -16.73 -4.62
CA LEU A 145 5.00 -17.28 -4.01
C LEU A 145 5.28 -18.69 -3.52
N ILE A 146 4.68 -19.01 -2.39
CA ILE A 146 4.63 -20.36 -1.84
C ILE A 146 3.17 -20.75 -1.59
N VAL A 147 2.88 -22.02 -1.70
CA VAL A 147 1.66 -22.61 -1.17
C VAL A 147 1.92 -22.95 0.30
N PHE A 148 0.90 -23.01 1.12
CA PHE A 148 0.97 -23.54 2.46
C PHE A 148 -0.28 -24.35 2.79
N ALA A 149 -0.13 -25.33 3.64
CA ALA A 149 -1.14 -26.33 3.97
C ALA A 149 -1.18 -26.58 5.48
N HIS A 150 -2.27 -27.16 5.98
CA HIS A 150 -2.28 -27.77 7.30
C HIS A 150 -1.23 -28.92 7.36
N VAL A 151 -0.56 -29.10 8.49
CA VAL A 151 0.51 -30.11 8.63
C VAL A 151 0.05 -31.55 8.33
N ASP A 152 -1.22 -31.88 8.55
CA ASP A 152 -1.79 -33.18 8.24
C ASP A 152 -2.22 -33.34 6.76
N HIS A 153 -2.15 -32.27 5.95
CA HIS A 153 -2.47 -32.35 4.54
C HIS A 153 -1.46 -33.24 3.81
N PRO A 154 -1.91 -34.11 2.86
CA PRO A 154 -0.98 -35.04 2.17
C PRO A 154 0.21 -34.36 1.50
N LEU A 155 0.04 -33.15 0.96
CA LEU A 155 1.13 -32.39 0.34
C LEU A 155 2.16 -31.87 1.35
N ALA A 156 1.79 -31.68 2.62
CA ALA A 156 2.70 -31.18 3.65
C ALA A 156 3.95 -32.08 3.82
N ARG A 157 3.76 -33.39 3.66
CA ARG A 157 4.86 -34.39 3.77
C ARG A 157 5.86 -34.31 2.62
N ARG A 158 5.52 -33.65 1.50
CA ARG A 158 6.40 -33.54 0.33
C ARG A 158 7.42 -32.40 0.47
N GLY A 159 7.19 -31.44 1.34
CA GLY A 159 8.06 -30.27 1.57
C GLY A 159 8.10 -29.26 0.42
N SER A 160 7.52 -29.59 -0.74
CA SER A 160 7.41 -28.72 -1.91
C SER A 160 6.33 -29.23 -2.84
N VAL A 161 5.87 -28.42 -3.81
CA VAL A 161 4.84 -28.77 -4.79
C VAL A 161 5.19 -28.27 -6.19
N LYS A 162 4.75 -28.98 -7.23
CA LYS A 162 4.63 -28.44 -8.59
C LYS A 162 3.23 -27.94 -8.80
N LEU A 163 3.03 -27.06 -9.78
CA LEU A 163 1.66 -26.58 -10.09
C LEU A 163 0.73 -27.73 -10.47
N SER A 164 1.24 -28.75 -11.17
CA SER A 164 0.48 -29.98 -11.52
C SER A 164 -0.04 -30.76 -10.31
N ASP A 165 0.63 -30.69 -9.16
CA ASP A 165 0.21 -31.37 -7.93
C ASP A 165 -1.04 -30.70 -7.31
N LEU A 166 -1.38 -29.49 -7.77
CA LEU A 166 -2.49 -28.70 -7.26
C LEU A 166 -3.80 -28.94 -8.01
N GLU A 167 -3.79 -29.75 -9.09
CA GLU A 167 -4.99 -30.02 -9.89
C GLU A 167 -6.15 -30.56 -9.02
N GLY A 168 -7.29 -29.88 -9.10
CA GLY A 168 -8.50 -30.22 -8.35
C GLY A 168 -8.45 -29.96 -6.84
N MET A 169 -7.32 -29.44 -6.31
CA MET A 169 -7.19 -29.13 -4.88
C MET A 169 -8.06 -27.94 -4.47
N GLU A 170 -8.49 -27.93 -3.22
CA GLU A 170 -9.26 -26.85 -2.62
C GLU A 170 -8.37 -25.76 -2.05
N PHE A 171 -8.69 -24.51 -2.40
CA PHE A 171 -7.96 -23.33 -1.94
C PHE A 171 -8.85 -22.36 -1.18
N VAL A 172 -8.29 -21.80 -0.11
CA VAL A 172 -8.78 -20.58 0.51
C VAL A 172 -8.00 -19.42 -0.11
N VAL A 173 -8.70 -18.57 -0.85
CA VAL A 173 -8.09 -17.48 -1.62
C VAL A 173 -8.38 -16.11 -1.03
N ARG A 174 -7.54 -15.15 -1.36
CA ARG A 174 -7.77 -13.74 -1.07
C ARG A 174 -8.84 -13.17 -2.02
N GLU A 175 -9.33 -11.97 -1.68
CA GLU A 175 -10.23 -11.18 -2.53
C GLU A 175 -9.63 -10.92 -3.93
N THR A 176 -10.49 -10.69 -4.91
CA THR A 176 -10.12 -10.51 -6.33
C THR A 176 -9.09 -9.38 -6.56
N GLY A 177 -9.03 -8.35 -5.70
CA GLY A 177 -8.04 -7.27 -5.74
C GLY A 177 -6.64 -7.66 -5.29
N SER A 178 -6.42 -8.87 -4.77
CA SER A 178 -5.13 -9.34 -4.28
C SER A 178 -4.17 -9.66 -5.42
N THR A 179 -3.05 -8.93 -5.50
CA THR A 179 -1.98 -9.19 -6.48
C THR A 179 -1.38 -10.60 -6.34
N THR A 180 -1.24 -11.11 -5.11
CA THR A 180 -0.76 -12.48 -4.86
C THR A 180 -1.69 -13.52 -5.49
N ARG A 181 -3.00 -13.37 -5.32
CA ARG A 181 -4.00 -14.21 -5.97
C ARG A 181 -3.91 -14.13 -7.49
N GLN A 182 -3.86 -12.93 -8.05
CA GLN A 182 -3.78 -12.73 -9.50
C GLN A 182 -2.55 -13.41 -10.13
N VAL A 183 -1.36 -13.26 -9.53
CA VAL A 183 -0.14 -13.93 -9.99
C VAL A 183 -0.26 -15.44 -9.90
N PHE A 184 -0.85 -15.97 -8.83
CA PHE A 184 -1.07 -17.40 -8.66
C PHE A 184 -2.04 -17.94 -9.69
N GLU A 185 -3.21 -17.33 -9.87
CA GLU A 185 -4.22 -17.72 -10.86
C GLU A 185 -3.67 -17.68 -12.30
N GLN A 186 -2.89 -16.64 -12.65
CA GLN A 186 -2.21 -16.56 -13.94
C GLN A 186 -1.21 -17.71 -14.14
N GLY A 187 -0.46 -18.05 -13.09
CA GLY A 187 0.47 -19.19 -13.12
C GLY A 187 -0.24 -20.53 -13.33
N LEU A 188 -1.35 -20.76 -12.63
CA LEU A 188 -2.18 -21.93 -12.81
C LEU A 188 -2.76 -22.02 -14.23
N GLN A 189 -3.28 -20.91 -14.73
CA GLN A 189 -3.82 -20.82 -16.09
C GLN A 189 -2.76 -21.15 -17.15
N ALA A 190 -1.56 -20.57 -17.02
CA ALA A 190 -0.43 -20.84 -17.93
C ALA A 190 0.03 -22.30 -17.90
N ALA A 191 -0.12 -22.97 -16.74
CA ALA A 191 0.21 -24.39 -16.59
C ALA A 191 -0.96 -25.33 -16.96
N GLY A 192 -2.13 -24.81 -17.30
CA GLY A 192 -3.33 -25.60 -17.57
C GLY A 192 -3.93 -26.31 -16.36
N VAL A 193 -3.61 -25.85 -15.14
CA VAL A 193 -4.03 -26.44 -13.87
C VAL A 193 -5.27 -25.73 -13.34
N ARG A 194 -6.25 -26.51 -12.86
CA ARG A 194 -7.49 -26.00 -12.29
C ARG A 194 -7.60 -26.36 -10.81
N VAL A 195 -7.78 -25.37 -9.97
CA VAL A 195 -8.04 -25.54 -8.54
C VAL A 195 -9.50 -25.24 -8.22
N ARG A 196 -9.99 -25.71 -7.08
CA ARG A 196 -11.30 -25.35 -6.57
C ARG A 196 -11.19 -24.28 -5.49
N VAL A 197 -11.95 -23.20 -5.62
CA VAL A 197 -12.04 -22.18 -4.58
C VAL A 197 -13.05 -22.65 -3.53
N ALA A 198 -12.56 -23.10 -2.39
CA ALA A 198 -13.40 -23.48 -1.26
C ALA A 198 -13.95 -22.24 -0.54
N MET A 199 -13.14 -21.17 -0.44
CA MET A 199 -13.52 -19.96 0.26
C MET A 199 -12.74 -18.75 -0.25
N GLU A 200 -13.40 -17.57 -0.29
CA GLU A 200 -12.77 -16.28 -0.53
C GLU A 200 -12.77 -15.45 0.76
N ILE A 201 -11.61 -14.93 1.19
CA ILE A 201 -11.46 -14.17 2.43
C ILE A 201 -10.61 -12.92 2.19
N GLY A 202 -11.10 -11.74 2.60
CA GLY A 202 -10.44 -10.44 2.39
C GLY A 202 -9.22 -10.12 3.28
N SER A 203 -8.77 -11.05 4.14
CA SER A 203 -7.64 -10.84 5.06
C SER A 203 -6.63 -11.99 4.94
N ARG A 204 -5.35 -11.66 4.89
CA ARG A 204 -4.26 -12.65 4.85
C ARG A 204 -4.22 -13.48 6.14
N GLU A 205 -4.43 -12.85 7.27
CA GLU A 205 -4.45 -13.47 8.59
C GLU A 205 -5.62 -14.46 8.69
N SER A 206 -6.77 -14.10 8.12
CA SER A 206 -7.94 -14.98 8.09
C SER A 206 -7.75 -16.16 7.13
N VAL A 207 -7.10 -15.97 5.98
CA VAL A 207 -6.71 -17.09 5.09
C VAL A 207 -5.77 -18.04 5.82
N ARG A 208 -4.75 -17.51 6.54
CA ARG A 208 -3.83 -18.33 7.32
C ARG A 208 -4.58 -19.16 8.36
N GLU A 209 -5.50 -18.56 9.11
CA GLU A 209 -6.26 -19.28 10.13
C GLU A 209 -7.20 -20.33 9.51
N ALA A 210 -7.85 -20.02 8.39
CA ALA A 210 -8.70 -20.99 7.69
C ALA A 210 -7.91 -22.21 7.21
N VAL A 211 -6.69 -22.02 6.67
CA VAL A 211 -5.79 -23.12 6.30
C VAL A 211 -5.33 -23.90 7.54
N ALA A 212 -5.07 -23.23 8.66
CA ALA A 212 -4.71 -23.86 9.92
C ALA A 212 -5.85 -24.70 10.53
N GLN A 213 -7.10 -24.47 10.10
CA GLN A 213 -8.27 -25.30 10.43
C GLN A 213 -8.53 -26.39 9.38
N GLY A 214 -7.65 -26.53 8.36
CA GLY A 214 -7.78 -27.58 7.35
C GLY A 214 -8.82 -27.27 6.25
N LEU A 215 -9.27 -26.03 6.09
CA LEU A 215 -10.30 -25.65 5.12
C LEU A 215 -9.81 -25.58 3.66
N GLY A 216 -8.56 -25.94 3.39
CA GLY A 216 -7.95 -25.95 2.06
C GLY A 216 -6.49 -25.50 2.10
N LEU A 217 -5.92 -25.28 0.92
CA LEU A 217 -4.57 -24.75 0.75
C LEU A 217 -4.61 -23.23 0.68
N GLY A 218 -3.53 -22.58 1.05
CA GLY A 218 -3.35 -21.14 0.89
C GLY A 218 -2.15 -20.79 0.01
N VAL A 219 -2.13 -19.56 -0.52
CA VAL A 219 -0.98 -19.02 -1.23
C VAL A 219 -0.58 -17.67 -0.64
N VAL A 220 0.73 -17.47 -0.50
CA VAL A 220 1.29 -16.25 0.09
C VAL A 220 2.66 -15.96 -0.54
N SER A 221 3.11 -14.70 -0.51
CA SER A 221 4.51 -14.40 -0.80
C SER A 221 5.40 -14.90 0.35
N GLU A 222 6.52 -15.52 0.03
CA GLU A 222 7.43 -16.13 1.00
C GLU A 222 7.78 -15.22 2.19
N PRO A 223 8.14 -13.93 2.03
CA PRO A 223 8.42 -13.05 3.15
C PRO A 223 7.20 -12.72 4.02
N ALA A 224 6.00 -12.99 3.55
CA ALA A 224 4.76 -12.77 4.30
C ALA A 224 4.21 -14.05 4.94
N TYR A 225 4.89 -15.16 4.77
CA TYR A 225 4.60 -16.39 5.50
C TYR A 225 5.04 -16.24 6.95
N ILE A 226 4.11 -16.44 7.85
CA ILE A 226 4.39 -16.48 9.30
C ILE A 226 4.40 -17.94 9.73
N PRO A 227 5.51 -18.45 10.25
CA PRO A 227 5.59 -19.82 10.77
C PRO A 227 4.51 -20.07 11.83
N ASP A 228 3.83 -21.20 11.70
CA ASP A 228 2.81 -21.68 12.65
C ASP A 228 2.98 -23.21 12.74
N PRO A 229 3.01 -23.82 13.96
CA PRO A 229 3.15 -25.26 14.12
C PRO A 229 2.10 -26.10 13.40
N ARG A 230 0.93 -25.52 13.11
CA ARG A 230 -0.17 -26.17 12.38
C ARG A 230 0.01 -26.10 10.86
N LEU A 231 0.98 -25.34 10.34
CA LEU A 231 1.13 -25.03 8.93
C LEU A 231 2.48 -25.49 8.37
N ALA A 232 2.46 -26.05 7.19
CA ALA A 232 3.63 -26.44 6.41
C ALA A 232 3.77 -25.52 5.19
N PRO A 233 4.90 -24.79 5.01
CA PRO A 233 5.20 -24.06 3.80
C PRO A 233 5.60 -25.01 2.68
N LEU A 234 5.11 -24.79 1.47
CA LEU A 234 5.33 -25.61 0.29
C LEU A 234 5.86 -24.74 -0.86
N PRO A 235 7.17 -24.58 -1.02
CA PRO A 235 7.76 -23.93 -2.19
C PRO A 235 7.26 -24.53 -3.50
N ILE A 236 6.95 -23.67 -4.48
CA ILE A 236 6.49 -24.06 -5.81
C ILE A 236 7.73 -24.35 -6.68
N LEU A 237 7.84 -25.56 -7.19
CA LEU A 237 8.92 -25.99 -8.06
C LEU A 237 8.52 -25.92 -9.54
N GLY A 238 9.47 -25.59 -10.42
CA GLY A 238 9.28 -25.60 -11.87
C GLY A 238 8.43 -24.45 -12.41
N ALA A 239 8.04 -23.51 -11.56
CA ALA A 239 7.33 -22.29 -11.99
C ALA A 239 7.89 -21.07 -11.23
N ASP A 240 8.08 -19.97 -11.95
CA ASP A 240 8.61 -18.74 -11.41
C ASP A 240 7.48 -17.74 -11.08
N LEU A 241 6.70 -18.06 -10.06
CA LEU A 241 5.64 -17.20 -9.58
C LEU A 241 6.17 -16.23 -8.53
N ALA A 242 6.15 -14.95 -8.85
CA ALA A 242 6.63 -13.91 -7.93
C ALA A 242 5.84 -12.61 -8.06
N THR A 243 5.69 -11.91 -6.94
CA THR A 243 5.29 -10.52 -6.92
C THR A 243 6.53 -9.64 -6.79
N HIS A 244 6.41 -8.38 -7.20
CA HIS A 244 7.47 -7.39 -7.09
C HIS A 244 6.98 -6.23 -6.22
N SER A 245 7.56 -6.09 -5.04
CA SER A 245 7.24 -4.95 -4.21
C SER A 245 7.90 -3.67 -4.74
N HIS A 246 7.16 -2.57 -4.63
CA HIS A 246 7.59 -1.25 -5.04
C HIS A 246 7.34 -0.26 -3.91
N VAL A 247 8.21 0.72 -3.81
CA VAL A 247 8.01 1.90 -2.98
C VAL A 247 7.60 3.03 -3.91
N ILE A 248 6.51 3.70 -3.59
CA ILE A 248 5.94 4.78 -4.39
C ILE A 248 5.82 6.07 -3.60
N CYS A 249 5.98 7.19 -4.27
CA CYS A 249 5.63 8.51 -3.77
C CYS A 249 5.22 9.42 -4.93
N LEU A 250 4.65 10.58 -4.67
CA LEU A 250 4.50 11.59 -5.71
C LEU A 250 5.87 12.02 -6.24
N ARG A 251 6.01 12.10 -7.56
CA ARG A 251 7.26 12.47 -8.24
C ARG A 251 7.73 13.86 -7.83
N GLU A 252 6.82 14.79 -7.66
CA GLU A 252 7.12 16.15 -7.19
C GLU A 252 7.64 16.18 -5.72
N ARG A 253 7.29 15.17 -4.91
CA ARG A 253 7.69 15.05 -3.50
C ARG A 253 8.92 14.19 -3.26
N GLN A 254 9.49 13.57 -4.29
CA GLN A 254 10.67 12.70 -4.14
C GLN A 254 11.87 13.40 -3.50
N ARG A 255 11.96 14.73 -3.66
CA ARG A 255 13.03 15.56 -3.11
C ARG A 255 12.68 16.21 -1.77
N SER A 256 11.43 16.10 -1.30
CA SER A 256 11.08 16.59 0.02
C SER A 256 11.89 15.81 1.07
N ARG A 257 12.34 16.50 2.10
CA ARG A 257 13.35 16.01 3.03
C ARG A 257 13.06 14.62 3.60
N LEU A 258 11.87 14.42 4.19
CA LEU A 258 11.55 13.14 4.82
C LEU A 258 11.34 12.01 3.82
N VAL A 259 10.76 12.32 2.65
CA VAL A 259 10.59 11.34 1.56
C VAL A 259 11.96 10.95 1.01
N ALA A 260 12.83 11.91 0.69
CA ALA A 260 14.18 11.63 0.18
C ALA A 260 15.00 10.78 1.17
N GLN A 261 14.95 11.09 2.47
CA GLN A 261 15.60 10.30 3.51
C GLN A 261 15.02 8.86 3.57
N PHE A 262 13.71 8.72 3.43
CA PHE A 262 13.09 7.41 3.42
C PHE A 262 13.50 6.59 2.18
N LEU A 263 13.51 7.21 1.00
CA LEU A 263 13.93 6.56 -0.25
C LEU A 263 15.40 6.14 -0.19
N SER A 264 16.30 6.96 0.37
CA SER A 264 17.71 6.59 0.58
C SER A 264 17.84 5.32 1.45
N ILE A 265 17.08 5.23 2.53
CA ILE A 265 17.07 4.05 3.40
C ILE A 265 16.53 2.81 2.64
N VAL A 266 15.51 2.99 1.81
CA VAL A 266 14.98 1.91 0.97
C VAL A 266 16.03 1.38 0.01
N GLU A 267 16.82 2.27 -0.62
CA GLU A 267 17.93 1.89 -1.52
C GLU A 267 19.04 1.14 -0.77
N GLU A 268 19.41 1.59 0.42
CA GLU A 268 20.40 0.90 1.27
C GLU A 268 19.94 -0.51 1.66
N LEU A 269 18.67 -0.64 2.09
CA LEU A 269 18.08 -1.95 2.42
C LEU A 269 18.04 -2.87 1.20
N ARG A 270 17.71 -2.33 0.02
CA ARG A 270 17.71 -3.07 -1.24
C ARG A 270 19.12 -3.56 -1.60
N ALA A 271 20.12 -2.70 -1.51
CA ALA A 271 21.52 -3.05 -1.77
C ALA A 271 22.01 -4.16 -0.83
N GLY A 272 21.67 -4.10 0.45
CA GLY A 272 22.00 -5.15 1.43
C GLY A 272 21.36 -6.52 1.12
N MET A 273 20.16 -6.53 0.49
CA MET A 273 19.51 -7.79 0.08
C MET A 273 20.10 -8.40 -1.20
N ILE A 274 20.82 -7.65 -2.01
CA ILE A 274 21.47 -8.15 -3.24
C ILE A 274 22.85 -8.70 -2.93
N ALA A 275 23.47 -8.22 -1.86
CA ALA A 275 24.83 -8.61 -1.45
C ALA A 275 24.89 -9.84 -0.52
N GLY A 276 23.77 -10.30 0.01
CA GLY A 276 23.64 -11.49 0.87
C GLY A 276 22.81 -12.59 0.20
#